data_f0225ae283ed36399e51f773b9b73df1
#
_entry.id   f0225ae283ed36399e51f773b9b73df1
#
_cell.length_a   1.000
_cell.length_b   1.000
_cell.length_c   1.000
_cell.angle_alpha   90.00
_cell.angle_beta   90.00
_cell.angle_gamma   90.00
#
_symmetry.space_group_name_H-M   'P 1'
#
loop_
_entity.id
_entity.type
_entity.pdbx_description
1 polymer ?
#
loop_
_entity_poly.entity_id
_entity_poly.type
_entity_poly.pdbx_seq_one_letter_code
_entity_poly.pdbx_strand_id
1 'polypeptide(L)'
;MHRTLMRSAAVCAVAMMIGGTPVAGADPVPGCGPDQTAALDIAIAHEQHDPLTQAPWSPIPVASNFDSCANLSAVLVTIDNPKPNSPRQGFLFHRGTYIGTSTQVSRPFTTLDSAASTKDTVVLVYTSGRTCATCNDGKLFSVRYVWNGFTAMMADPILGPQVWPTA
;
A
#
# COMPACT_ATOMS: atom_id res chain seq x y z
N MET A 1 -8.44 70.95 -44.25
CA MET A 1 -9.41 69.80 -44.30
C MET A 1 -8.69 68.56 -44.80
N HIS A 2 -8.12 67.74 -43.93
CA HIS A 2 -7.53 66.47 -44.30
C HIS A 2 -8.06 65.41 -43.37
N ARG A 3 -8.86 64.45 -43.90
CA ARG A 3 -9.41 63.29 -43.21
C ARG A 3 -8.37 62.18 -43.34
N THR A 4 -7.81 61.75 -42.23
CA THR A 4 -6.95 60.59 -42.16
C THR A 4 -7.79 59.37 -41.81
N LEU A 5 -7.86 58.37 -42.70
CA LEU A 5 -8.51 57.10 -42.52
C LEU A 5 -7.56 56.15 -41.72
N MET A 6 -7.94 55.78 -40.51
CA MET A 6 -7.32 54.65 -39.76
C MET A 6 -7.85 53.32 -40.27
N ARG A 7 -6.94 52.49 -40.78
CA ARG A 7 -7.24 51.08 -41.10
C ARG A 7 -6.95 50.25 -39.84
N SER A 8 -8.01 49.66 -39.31
CA SER A 8 -7.89 48.63 -38.24
C SER A 8 -7.51 47.30 -38.86
N ALA A 9 -6.34 46.76 -38.44
CA ALA A 9 -5.95 45.39 -38.75
C ALA A 9 -6.52 44.45 -37.69
N ALA A 10 -7.37 43.54 -38.09
CA ALA A 10 -7.89 42.47 -37.22
C ALA A 10 -6.84 41.34 -37.19
N VAL A 11 -6.31 41.07 -36.02
CA VAL A 11 -5.44 39.89 -35.76
C VAL A 11 -6.34 38.75 -35.32
N CYS A 12 -6.49 37.75 -36.18
CA CYS A 12 -7.15 36.47 -35.83
C CYS A 12 -6.17 35.65 -34.99
N ALA A 13 -6.38 35.55 -33.70
CA ALA A 13 -5.69 34.59 -32.84
C ALA A 13 -6.36 33.22 -33.00
N VAL A 14 -5.66 32.27 -33.63
CA VAL A 14 -6.05 30.86 -33.68
C VAL A 14 -5.68 30.23 -32.32
N ALA A 15 -6.66 30.00 -31.47
CA ALA A 15 -6.49 29.23 -30.23
C ALA A 15 -6.49 27.74 -30.61
N MET A 16 -5.32 27.11 -30.59
CA MET A 16 -5.20 25.64 -30.62
C MET A 16 -5.68 25.08 -29.30
N MET A 17 -6.90 24.53 -29.29
CA MET A 17 -7.38 23.71 -28.18
C MET A 17 -6.69 22.34 -28.24
N ILE A 18 -5.71 22.13 -27.36
CA ILE A 18 -5.18 20.80 -27.08
C ILE A 18 -6.25 20.07 -26.26
N GLY A 19 -7.08 19.29 -26.94
CA GLY A 19 -8.06 18.42 -26.31
C GLY A 19 -7.36 17.28 -25.57
N GLY A 20 -6.98 17.50 -24.32
CA GLY A 20 -6.68 16.42 -23.40
C GLY A 20 -7.99 15.69 -23.06
N THR A 21 -8.13 14.45 -23.50
CA THR A 21 -9.22 13.57 -23.03
C THR A 21 -9.04 13.36 -21.54
N PRO A 22 -10.03 13.68 -20.68
CA PRO A 22 -9.95 13.31 -19.28
C PRO A 22 -9.92 11.78 -19.21
N VAL A 23 -8.89 11.23 -18.58
CA VAL A 23 -8.90 9.83 -18.16
C VAL A 23 -10.05 9.73 -17.18
N ALA A 24 -11.10 9.00 -17.52
CA ALA A 24 -12.23 8.73 -16.64
C ALA A 24 -11.68 7.86 -15.49
N GLY A 25 -11.32 8.50 -14.38
CA GLY A 25 -11.18 7.81 -13.11
C GLY A 25 -12.56 7.20 -12.78
N ALA A 26 -12.60 5.92 -12.45
CA ALA A 26 -13.82 5.30 -11.98
C ALA A 26 -14.32 6.09 -10.76
N ASP A 27 -15.58 6.51 -10.78
CA ASP A 27 -16.18 7.19 -9.65
C ASP A 27 -16.10 6.30 -8.40
N PRO A 28 -15.67 6.82 -7.25
CA PRO A 28 -15.61 6.03 -6.02
C PRO A 28 -17.00 5.51 -5.68
N VAL A 29 -17.09 4.20 -5.43
CA VAL A 29 -18.34 3.58 -4.98
C VAL A 29 -18.72 4.19 -3.63
N PRO A 30 -19.95 4.69 -3.44
CA PRO A 30 -20.35 5.29 -2.18
C PRO A 30 -20.08 4.38 -0.98
N GLY A 31 -19.31 4.86 0.00
CA GLY A 31 -18.93 4.11 1.21
C GLY A 31 -17.66 3.28 1.08
N CYS A 32 -17.01 3.26 -0.10
CA CYS A 32 -15.68 2.69 -0.31
C CYS A 32 -14.63 3.80 -0.37
N GLY A 33 -13.37 3.45 -0.07
CA GLY A 33 -12.24 4.38 -0.14
C GLY A 33 -11.60 4.46 -1.54
N PRO A 34 -10.40 5.05 -1.62
CA PRO A 34 -9.63 5.13 -2.86
C PRO A 34 -9.23 3.74 -3.38
N ASP A 35 -8.76 3.69 -4.62
CA ASP A 35 -8.15 2.49 -5.18
C ASP A 35 -6.83 2.11 -4.48
N GLN A 36 -6.32 0.91 -4.77
CA GLN A 36 -5.12 0.38 -4.12
C GLN A 36 -3.90 1.28 -4.32
N THR A 37 -3.71 1.84 -5.50
CA THR A 37 -2.52 2.65 -5.80
C THR A 37 -2.53 3.93 -4.97
N ALA A 38 -3.64 4.66 -4.99
CA ALA A 38 -3.78 5.88 -4.22
C ALA A 38 -3.70 5.63 -2.70
N ALA A 39 -4.31 4.52 -2.21
CA ALA A 39 -4.22 4.14 -0.81
C ALA A 39 -2.79 3.77 -0.38
N LEU A 40 -2.08 3.04 -1.24
CA LEU A 40 -0.69 2.64 -0.98
C LEU A 40 0.26 3.83 -1.00
N ASP A 41 0.09 4.77 -1.91
CA ASP A 41 0.90 5.99 -1.97
C ASP A 41 0.77 6.81 -0.68
N ILE A 42 -0.45 6.92 -0.14
CA ILE A 42 -0.70 7.58 1.16
C ILE A 42 0.01 6.83 2.30
N ALA A 43 -0.07 5.50 2.32
CA ALA A 43 0.56 4.67 3.34
C ALA A 43 2.09 4.79 3.30
N ILE A 44 2.70 4.76 2.11
CA ILE A 44 4.14 4.95 1.91
C ILE A 44 4.57 6.35 2.33
N ALA A 45 3.80 7.38 1.99
CA ALA A 45 4.10 8.75 2.42
C ALA A 45 4.05 8.91 3.94
N HIS A 46 3.20 8.13 4.63
CA HIS A 46 3.10 8.12 6.08
C HIS A 46 4.27 7.37 6.74
N GLU A 47 4.59 6.17 6.27
CA GLU A 47 5.63 5.31 6.84
C GLU A 47 7.05 5.67 6.35
N GLN A 48 7.18 6.31 5.20
CA GLN A 48 8.39 6.77 4.52
C GLN A 48 9.47 5.68 4.31
N HIS A 49 10.00 5.09 5.39
CA HIS A 49 11.13 4.16 5.36
C HIS A 49 10.90 2.97 6.30
N ASP A 50 11.51 1.85 5.95
CA ASP A 50 11.59 0.71 6.85
C ASP A 50 12.40 1.08 8.11
N PRO A 51 11.87 0.85 9.32
CA PRO A 51 12.54 1.28 10.56
C PRO A 51 13.88 0.61 10.83
N LEU A 52 14.12 -0.58 10.26
CA LEU A 52 15.37 -1.33 10.45
C LEU A 52 16.46 -0.94 9.45
N THR A 53 16.11 -0.88 8.18
CA THR A 53 17.09 -0.68 7.10
C THR A 53 17.20 0.77 6.65
N GLN A 54 16.24 1.63 7.05
CA GLN A 54 16.09 3.01 6.59
C GLN A 54 15.89 3.14 5.07
N ALA A 55 15.61 2.03 4.40
CA ALA A 55 15.33 2.01 2.96
C ALA A 55 13.87 2.45 2.69
N PRO A 56 13.61 3.17 1.60
CA PRO A 56 12.25 3.54 1.22
C PRO A 56 11.43 2.30 0.86
N TRP A 57 10.12 2.38 1.11
CA TRP A 57 9.19 1.32 0.71
C TRP A 57 8.95 1.35 -0.80
N SER A 58 8.87 0.18 -1.40
CA SER A 58 8.54 0.02 -2.81
C SER A 58 7.03 0.25 -3.03
N PRO A 59 6.63 1.04 -4.04
CA PRO A 59 5.24 1.19 -4.43
C PRO A 59 4.67 -0.04 -5.15
N ILE A 60 5.51 -1.05 -5.40
CA ILE A 60 5.10 -2.29 -6.06
C ILE A 60 4.78 -3.34 -4.99
N PRO A 61 3.50 -3.77 -4.85
CA PRO A 61 3.12 -4.77 -3.87
C PRO A 61 3.79 -6.13 -4.11
N VAL A 62 4.21 -6.79 -3.03
CA VAL A 62 4.63 -8.21 -3.06
C VAL A 62 3.41 -9.13 -3.13
N ALA A 63 2.35 -8.78 -2.40
CA ALA A 63 1.06 -9.46 -2.40
C ALA A 63 -0.02 -8.48 -1.90
N SER A 64 -1.28 -8.74 -2.25
CA SER A 64 -2.39 -7.89 -1.81
C SER A 64 -3.70 -8.68 -1.76
N ASN A 65 -4.53 -8.40 -0.76
CA ASN A 65 -5.96 -8.66 -0.75
C ASN A 65 -6.76 -7.36 -0.58
N PHE A 66 -6.20 -6.24 -1.04
CA PHE A 66 -6.81 -4.93 -0.94
C PHE A 66 -8.22 -4.91 -1.54
N ASP A 67 -9.16 -4.40 -0.77
CA ASP A 67 -10.53 -4.12 -1.19
C ASP A 67 -10.93 -2.81 -0.52
N SER A 68 -11.19 -1.78 -1.32
CA SER A 68 -11.56 -0.45 -0.84
C SER A 68 -12.90 -0.40 -0.10
N CYS A 69 -13.68 -1.48 -0.14
CA CYS A 69 -14.96 -1.63 0.56
C CYS A 69 -14.87 -2.58 1.77
N ALA A 70 -13.78 -3.33 1.92
CA ALA A 70 -13.60 -4.26 3.03
C ALA A 70 -13.37 -3.54 4.36
N ASN A 71 -13.87 -4.09 5.45
CA ASN A 71 -13.58 -3.57 6.77
C ASN A 71 -12.11 -3.71 7.15
N LEU A 72 -11.45 -4.75 6.61
CA LEU A 72 -10.00 -4.92 6.75
C LEU A 72 -9.42 -5.56 5.50
N SER A 73 -8.38 -4.95 4.96
CA SER A 73 -7.57 -5.49 3.87
C SER A 73 -6.10 -5.13 4.07
N ALA A 74 -5.21 -5.74 3.31
CA ALA A 74 -3.78 -5.51 3.42
C ALA A 74 -3.08 -5.44 2.06
N VAL A 75 -2.00 -4.67 2.04
CA VAL A 75 -0.98 -4.69 0.98
C VAL A 75 0.35 -5.05 1.63
N LEU A 76 0.95 -6.14 1.17
CA LEU A 76 2.29 -6.54 1.60
C LEU A 76 3.32 -5.86 0.71
N VAL A 77 4.19 -5.06 1.29
CA VAL A 77 5.25 -4.33 0.61
C VAL A 77 6.64 -4.81 1.03
N THR A 78 7.64 -4.45 0.25
CA THR A 78 9.05 -4.60 0.58
C THR A 78 9.78 -3.29 0.31
N ILE A 79 11.04 -3.20 0.65
CA ILE A 79 11.87 -2.03 0.34
C ILE A 79 12.20 -1.95 -1.16
N ASP A 80 12.60 -0.79 -1.63
CA ASP A 80 13.13 -0.61 -2.99
C ASP A 80 14.38 -1.47 -3.21
N ASN A 81 14.52 -2.00 -4.45
CA ASN A 81 15.63 -2.87 -4.86
C ASN A 81 15.81 -4.08 -3.92
N PRO A 82 14.76 -4.90 -3.72
CA PRO A 82 14.77 -5.94 -2.71
C PRO A 82 15.73 -7.08 -3.07
N LYS A 83 16.40 -7.58 -2.04
CA LYS A 83 17.14 -8.86 -2.07
C LYS A 83 16.22 -10.00 -1.61
N PRO A 84 16.59 -11.26 -1.81
CA PRO A 84 15.74 -12.40 -1.44
C PRO A 84 15.30 -12.44 0.03
N ASN A 85 16.08 -11.87 0.94
CA ASN A 85 15.81 -11.78 2.37
C ASN A 85 15.43 -10.37 2.85
N SER A 86 15.08 -9.47 1.93
CA SER A 86 14.64 -8.13 2.30
C SER A 86 13.39 -8.15 3.19
N PRO A 87 13.27 -7.17 4.09
CA PRO A 87 12.13 -7.06 4.97
C PRO A 87 10.84 -6.84 4.18
N ARG A 88 9.75 -7.34 4.73
CA ARG A 88 8.39 -7.13 4.21
C ARG A 88 7.50 -6.62 5.33
N GLN A 89 6.57 -5.76 4.96
CA GLN A 89 5.63 -5.16 5.90
C GLN A 89 4.20 -5.24 5.35
N GLY A 90 3.28 -5.66 6.18
CA GLY A 90 1.86 -5.57 5.86
C GLY A 90 1.33 -4.18 6.21
N PHE A 91 0.87 -3.43 5.23
CA PHE A 91 0.12 -2.20 5.42
C PHE A 91 -1.36 -2.56 5.50
N LEU A 92 -2.04 -2.14 6.56
CA LEU A 92 -3.44 -2.45 6.83
C LEU A 92 -4.34 -1.28 6.43
N PHE A 93 -5.49 -1.62 5.87
CA PHE A 93 -6.46 -0.65 5.37
C PHE A 93 -7.86 -0.99 5.87
N HIS A 94 -8.58 0.03 6.32
CA HIS A 94 -10.01 -0.01 6.58
C HIS A 94 -10.73 0.78 5.52
N ARG A 95 -11.54 0.12 4.70
CA ARG A 95 -12.27 0.74 3.58
C ARG A 95 -11.37 1.64 2.73
N GLY A 96 -10.21 1.12 2.32
CA GLY A 96 -9.23 1.84 1.53
C GLY A 96 -8.42 2.90 2.27
N THR A 97 -8.75 3.22 3.53
CA THR A 97 -7.98 4.16 4.35
C THR A 97 -6.87 3.43 5.08
N TYR A 98 -5.64 3.92 5.00
CA TYR A 98 -4.51 3.39 5.75
C TYR A 98 -4.73 3.54 7.25
N ILE A 99 -4.52 2.46 8.02
CA ILE A 99 -4.74 2.43 9.47
C ILE A 99 -3.51 1.98 10.27
N GLY A 100 -2.40 1.66 9.61
CA GLY A 100 -1.15 1.30 10.26
C GLY A 100 -0.51 0.04 9.68
N THR A 101 0.60 -0.35 10.29
CA THR A 101 1.37 -1.53 9.92
C THR A 101 0.94 -2.77 10.72
N SER A 102 1.12 -3.96 10.13
CA SER A 102 0.79 -5.22 10.79
C SER A 102 1.68 -5.51 12.02
N THR A 103 2.92 -5.04 12.01
CA THR A 103 3.91 -5.18 13.10
C THR A 103 4.72 -3.90 13.21
N GLN A 104 5.25 -3.61 14.39
CA GLN A 104 6.12 -2.44 14.60
C GLN A 104 7.43 -2.54 13.81
N VAL A 105 7.87 -3.74 13.52
CA VAL A 105 9.12 -4.02 12.81
C VAL A 105 8.83 -4.93 11.63
N SER A 106 9.31 -4.56 10.46
CA SER A 106 9.22 -5.37 9.24
C SER A 106 9.98 -6.70 9.38
N ARG A 107 9.57 -7.72 8.62
CA ARG A 107 10.14 -9.06 8.76
C ARG A 107 10.37 -9.69 7.40
N PRO A 108 11.54 -10.32 7.17
CA PRO A 108 11.76 -11.09 5.96
C PRO A 108 10.81 -12.29 5.88
N PHE A 109 10.57 -12.77 4.68
CA PHE A 109 9.77 -13.99 4.41
C PHE A 109 8.30 -13.92 4.86
N THR A 110 7.79 -12.74 5.22
CA THR A 110 6.36 -12.56 5.47
C THR A 110 5.59 -12.78 4.17
N THR A 111 4.46 -13.51 4.26
CA THR A 111 3.54 -13.74 3.14
C THR A 111 2.11 -13.44 3.56
N LEU A 112 1.26 -13.14 2.57
CA LEU A 112 -0.17 -12.94 2.76
C LEU A 112 -0.89 -14.24 2.38
N ASP A 113 -1.70 -14.78 3.30
CA ASP A 113 -2.63 -15.87 3.00
C ASP A 113 -3.97 -15.28 2.57
N SER A 114 -4.10 -15.02 1.27
CA SER A 114 -5.33 -14.45 0.71
C SER A 114 -6.50 -15.43 0.78
N ALA A 115 -6.26 -16.76 0.80
CA ALA A 115 -7.31 -17.76 0.86
C ALA A 115 -7.95 -17.82 2.26
N ALA A 116 -7.17 -17.59 3.31
CA ALA A 116 -7.65 -17.54 4.69
C ALA A 116 -8.13 -16.12 5.09
N SER A 117 -7.88 -15.11 4.29
CA SER A 117 -8.32 -13.73 4.53
C SER A 117 -9.77 -13.53 4.08
N THR A 118 -10.48 -12.62 4.75
CA THR A 118 -11.87 -12.23 4.45
C THR A 118 -11.99 -10.70 4.40
N LYS A 119 -13.22 -10.18 4.23
CA LYS A 119 -13.47 -8.71 4.30
C LYS A 119 -13.27 -8.09 5.69
N ASP A 120 -13.17 -8.89 6.73
CA ASP A 120 -13.00 -8.46 8.12
C ASP A 120 -11.71 -8.99 8.76
N THR A 121 -10.99 -9.86 8.06
CA THR A 121 -9.81 -10.54 8.59
C THR A 121 -8.70 -10.61 7.55
N VAL A 122 -7.51 -10.21 7.94
CA VAL A 122 -6.27 -10.39 7.17
C VAL A 122 -5.43 -11.47 7.85
N VAL A 123 -4.92 -12.42 7.08
CA VAL A 123 -4.01 -13.47 7.57
C VAL A 123 -2.63 -13.28 6.98
N LEU A 124 -1.65 -13.00 7.84
CA LEU A 124 -0.25 -12.94 7.46
C LEU A 124 0.49 -14.15 8.04
N VAL A 125 1.38 -14.73 7.24
CA VAL A 125 2.23 -15.83 7.67
C VAL A 125 3.64 -15.30 7.82
N TYR A 126 4.14 -15.38 9.04
CA TYR A 126 5.51 -15.01 9.40
C TYR A 126 6.38 -16.25 9.49
N THR A 127 7.64 -16.12 9.09
CA THR A 127 8.61 -17.20 9.22
C THR A 127 9.69 -16.79 10.21
N SER A 128 9.91 -17.60 11.23
CA SER A 128 10.98 -17.38 12.23
C SER A 128 12.08 -18.41 12.09
N GLY A 129 13.34 -17.99 12.20
CA GLY A 129 14.50 -18.87 12.14
C GLY A 129 14.88 -19.35 10.74
N ARG A 130 14.29 -18.79 9.67
CA ARG A 130 14.66 -19.09 8.30
C ARG A 130 16.02 -18.44 7.98
N THR A 131 16.96 -19.25 7.46
CA THR A 131 18.35 -18.79 7.23
C THR A 131 18.57 -18.23 5.82
N CYS A 132 17.81 -18.65 4.82
CA CYS A 132 17.90 -18.12 3.46
C CYS A 132 16.56 -18.22 2.71
N ALA A 133 16.44 -17.49 1.59
CA ALA A 133 15.19 -17.43 0.80
C ALA A 133 14.80 -18.79 0.19
N THR A 134 15.78 -19.62 -0.15
CA THR A 134 15.58 -20.96 -0.72
C THR A 134 15.67 -22.08 0.32
N CYS A 135 16.00 -21.74 1.59
CA CYS A 135 16.06 -22.71 2.67
C CYS A 135 14.63 -23.13 3.09
N ASN A 136 14.48 -24.41 3.41
CA ASN A 136 13.22 -24.96 3.86
C ASN A 136 13.18 -25.12 5.40
N ASP A 137 13.91 -24.23 6.08
CA ASP A 137 14.01 -24.14 7.52
C ASP A 137 13.11 -23.02 8.07
N GLY A 138 13.00 -22.95 9.38
CA GLY A 138 12.16 -21.98 10.08
C GLY A 138 10.77 -22.49 10.42
N LYS A 139 10.13 -21.79 11.35
CA LYS A 139 8.76 -22.07 11.80
C LYS A 139 7.82 -21.03 11.21
N LEU A 140 6.68 -21.50 10.70
CA LEU A 140 5.61 -20.66 10.18
C LEU A 140 4.63 -20.33 11.31
N PHE A 141 4.22 -19.05 11.35
CA PHE A 141 3.22 -18.55 12.28
C PHE A 141 2.16 -17.79 11.48
N SER A 142 0.95 -18.33 11.41
CA SER A 142 -0.19 -17.61 10.86
C SER A 142 -0.75 -16.68 11.92
N VAL A 143 -0.88 -15.41 11.59
CA VAL A 143 -1.40 -14.36 12.47
C VAL A 143 -2.59 -13.71 11.81
N ARG A 144 -3.72 -13.75 12.49
CA ARG A 144 -4.94 -13.08 12.06
C ARG A 144 -4.99 -11.66 12.63
N TYR A 145 -5.29 -10.72 11.77
CA TYR A 145 -5.69 -9.36 12.11
C TYR A 145 -7.18 -9.24 11.85
N VAL A 146 -7.95 -8.83 12.83
CA VAL A 146 -9.41 -8.78 12.77
C VAL A 146 -9.90 -7.37 13.02
N TRP A 147 -10.83 -6.90 12.22
CA TRP A 147 -11.52 -5.63 12.47
C TRP A 147 -12.58 -5.82 13.55
N ASN A 148 -12.46 -5.12 14.68
CA ASN A 148 -13.38 -5.22 15.81
C ASN A 148 -14.51 -4.18 15.81
N GLY A 149 -14.66 -3.43 14.72
CA GLY A 149 -15.60 -2.30 14.60
C GLY A 149 -14.94 -0.94 14.79
N PHE A 150 -13.75 -0.86 15.37
CA PHE A 150 -13.03 0.38 15.67
C PHE A 150 -11.57 0.38 15.20
N THR A 151 -10.91 -0.76 15.29
CA THR A 151 -9.49 -0.91 14.93
C THR A 151 -9.18 -2.33 14.49
N ALA A 152 -8.07 -2.50 13.77
CA ALA A 152 -7.50 -3.82 13.52
C ALA A 152 -6.80 -4.34 14.78
N MET A 153 -7.15 -5.54 15.20
CA MET A 153 -6.54 -6.22 16.34
C MET A 153 -5.84 -7.51 15.90
N MET A 154 -4.66 -7.74 16.43
CA MET A 154 -3.98 -9.02 16.29
C MET A 154 -4.72 -10.05 17.16
N ALA A 155 -5.41 -11.00 16.51
CA ALA A 155 -6.21 -12.02 17.22
C ALA A 155 -5.36 -13.19 17.70
N ASP A 156 -4.28 -13.51 16.98
CA ASP A 156 -3.34 -14.57 17.35
C ASP A 156 -2.03 -13.90 17.78
N PRO A 157 -1.72 -13.86 19.08
CA PRO A 157 -0.42 -13.37 19.51
C PRO A 157 0.66 -14.26 18.91
N ILE A 158 1.74 -13.67 18.44
CA ILE A 158 2.92 -14.42 17.97
C ILE A 158 3.44 -15.20 19.18
N LEU A 159 2.98 -16.43 19.36
CA LEU A 159 3.36 -17.30 20.45
C LEU A 159 4.79 -17.82 20.22
N GLY A 160 5.69 -17.24 20.91
CA GLY A 160 7.07 -17.67 21.08
C GLY A 160 7.76 -16.68 21.99
N PRO A 161 8.85 -17.07 22.69
CA PRO A 161 9.65 -16.06 23.32
C PRO A 161 10.00 -15.05 22.22
N GLN A 162 9.79 -13.78 22.48
CA GLN A 162 10.05 -12.68 21.56
C GLN A 162 11.56 -12.56 21.29
N VAL A 163 12.19 -13.65 20.98
CA VAL A 163 13.57 -13.69 20.49
C VAL A 163 13.49 -13.38 19.00
N TRP A 164 13.13 -12.16 18.74
CA TRP A 164 13.48 -11.58 17.46
C TRP A 164 14.96 -11.32 17.56
N PRO A 165 15.76 -11.76 16.60
CA PRO A 165 17.17 -11.44 16.63
C PRO A 165 17.27 -9.91 16.76
N THR A 166 17.71 -9.46 17.91
CA THR A 166 18.27 -8.13 18.04
C THR A 166 19.42 -8.09 17.06
N ALA A 167 19.38 -7.11 16.15
CA ALA A 167 20.41 -6.86 15.16
C ALA A 167 21.78 -6.76 15.80
#